data_12c09c68f507a4bd1e419b491c5d084b
#
_entry.id   12c09c68f507a4bd1e419b491c5d084b
#
_cell.length_a   1.000
_cell.length_b   1.000
_cell.length_c   1.000
_cell.angle_alpha   90.00
_cell.angle_beta   90.00
_cell.angle_gamma   90.00
#
_symmetry.space_group_name_H-M   'P 1'
#
loop_
_entity.id
_entity.type
_entity.pdbx_description
1 polymer ?
#
loop_
_entity_poly.entity_id
_entity_poly.type
_entity_poly.pdbx_seq_one_letter_code
_entity_poly.pdbx_strand_id
1 'polypeptide(L)'
;MRLMLPSHFPEHGMPANDVVRAIAAAAEPGLTANASGRFFAWVKGGALPAALATDIMCSAWDQNAVLASTSPAGAVLEEVAGQYLLEALGLPSDASYAFVTGCQMAHTTALAAARHGVLARQGWDVEAKGLQGSPAIRILANAHHHSSVTRSLRLLGLGSDCLEPLGGKTPGKVDADVLQAALAQAPDAPTIVILNAGDLNIGACDDFEVLCPMAQASGAWVHVDGAFGLWANASPRLAPLVKGIALADSWATDGHKWLNTPYDCGMAITRDPQAHSAAMRITAAYLSSGGPVRDPMDFTPEWSRRARSLPTLAALMELGRDGLAAMVDRCCDHAVAIYDGIAALDGATGIAR
;
A
#
# COMPACT_ATOMS: atom_id res chain seq x y z
N MET A 1 10.54 -27.25 -16.27
CA MET A 1 10.38 -25.86 -16.71
C MET A 1 11.56 -25.38 -17.57
N ARG A 2 12.76 -25.15 -17.00
CA ARG A 2 13.90 -24.59 -17.77
C ARG A 2 14.25 -25.40 -19.03
N LEU A 3 14.19 -26.75 -18.98
CA LEU A 3 14.50 -27.64 -20.10
C LEU A 3 13.42 -27.65 -21.20
N MET A 4 12.28 -27.04 -20.97
CA MET A 4 11.17 -26.95 -21.93
C MET A 4 11.22 -25.65 -22.79
N LEU A 5 12.17 -24.78 -22.49
CA LEU A 5 12.40 -23.54 -23.21
C LEU A 5 13.77 -23.57 -23.88
N PRO A 6 13.99 -22.82 -24.98
CA PRO A 6 15.29 -22.67 -25.61
C PRO A 6 16.36 -22.27 -24.60
N SER A 7 17.51 -22.95 -24.59
CA SER A 7 18.64 -22.65 -23.70
C SER A 7 19.37 -21.35 -24.03
N HIS A 8 19.23 -20.89 -25.28
CA HIS A 8 19.83 -19.65 -25.81
C HIS A 8 18.77 -18.78 -26.47
N PHE A 9 19.07 -17.52 -26.64
CA PHE A 9 18.22 -16.61 -27.41
C PHE A 9 18.11 -17.13 -28.84
N PRO A 10 16.87 -17.37 -29.37
CA PRO A 10 16.66 -17.95 -30.67
C PRO A 10 17.23 -17.06 -31.80
N GLU A 11 17.91 -17.67 -32.75
CA GLU A 11 18.41 -16.97 -33.95
C GLU A 11 17.24 -16.54 -34.86
N HIS A 12 16.18 -17.36 -34.90
CA HIS A 12 14.98 -17.08 -35.69
C HIS A 12 13.75 -17.02 -34.77
N GLY A 13 12.82 -16.10 -35.10
CA GLY A 13 11.56 -15.95 -34.38
C GLY A 13 10.62 -17.15 -34.60
N MET A 14 9.66 -17.28 -33.68
CA MET A 14 8.59 -18.29 -33.77
C MET A 14 7.24 -17.60 -34.00
N PRO A 15 6.25 -18.30 -34.61
CA PRO A 15 4.88 -17.81 -34.65
C PRO A 15 4.32 -17.54 -33.24
N ALA A 16 3.56 -16.45 -33.07
CA ALA A 16 3.06 -16.01 -31.76
C ALA A 16 2.32 -17.10 -30.99
N ASN A 17 1.47 -17.89 -31.68
CA ASN A 17 0.73 -18.98 -31.04
C ASN A 17 1.65 -20.11 -30.52
N ASP A 18 2.77 -20.36 -31.17
CA ASP A 18 3.73 -21.39 -30.75
C ASP A 18 4.54 -20.88 -29.54
N VAL A 19 4.88 -19.57 -29.49
CA VAL A 19 5.48 -18.94 -28.31
C VAL A 19 4.56 -19.07 -27.10
N VAL A 20 3.28 -18.73 -27.26
CA VAL A 20 2.30 -18.81 -26.15
C VAL A 20 2.16 -20.24 -25.65
N ARG A 21 2.03 -21.22 -26.56
CA ARG A 21 1.93 -22.66 -26.19
C ARG A 21 3.20 -23.14 -25.47
N ALA A 22 4.37 -22.76 -25.96
CA ALA A 22 5.64 -23.16 -25.35
C ALA A 22 5.79 -22.61 -23.94
N ILE A 23 5.45 -21.32 -23.73
CA ILE A 23 5.48 -20.70 -22.41
C ILE A 23 4.45 -21.34 -21.47
N ALA A 24 3.22 -21.55 -21.91
CA ALA A 24 2.18 -22.19 -21.11
C ALA A 24 2.59 -23.60 -20.66
N ALA A 25 3.05 -24.44 -21.59
CA ALA A 25 3.51 -25.78 -21.28
C ALA A 25 4.71 -25.81 -20.33
N ALA A 26 5.65 -24.87 -20.50
CA ALA A 26 6.81 -24.76 -19.62
C ALA A 26 6.44 -24.25 -18.21
N ALA A 27 5.45 -23.38 -18.09
CA ALA A 27 5.03 -22.78 -16.82
C ALA A 27 4.17 -23.73 -15.98
N GLU A 28 3.29 -24.53 -16.61
CA GLU A 28 2.27 -25.36 -15.94
C GLU A 28 2.79 -26.16 -14.73
N PRO A 29 3.92 -26.89 -14.82
CA PRO A 29 4.41 -27.68 -13.68
C PRO A 29 4.88 -26.86 -12.47
N GLY A 30 5.03 -25.54 -12.64
CA GLY A 30 5.50 -24.63 -11.59
C GLY A 30 4.44 -23.64 -11.09
N LEU A 31 3.23 -23.70 -11.62
CA LEU A 31 2.15 -22.83 -11.18
C LEU A 31 1.68 -23.23 -9.77
N THR A 32 1.62 -22.23 -8.89
CA THR A 32 1.03 -22.40 -7.55
C THR A 32 -0.47 -22.15 -7.63
N ALA A 33 -1.27 -23.06 -7.07
CA ALA A 33 -2.73 -22.95 -7.06
C ALA A 33 -3.22 -21.87 -6.05
N ASN A 34 -2.83 -20.62 -6.27
CA ASN A 34 -3.11 -19.48 -5.36
C ASN A 34 -4.62 -19.25 -5.14
N ALA A 35 -5.46 -19.54 -6.13
CA ALA A 35 -6.91 -19.40 -6.03
C ALA A 35 -7.60 -20.62 -5.38
N SER A 36 -6.84 -21.64 -4.94
CA SER A 36 -7.38 -22.81 -4.26
C SER A 36 -7.81 -22.46 -2.85
N GLY A 37 -8.98 -22.97 -2.42
CA GLY A 37 -9.44 -22.90 -1.03
C GLY A 37 -8.55 -23.64 -0.02
N ARG A 38 -7.48 -24.28 -0.46
CA ARG A 38 -6.45 -24.96 0.36
C ARG A 38 -5.11 -24.23 0.37
N PHE A 39 -5.05 -23.02 -0.18
CA PHE A 39 -3.82 -22.24 -0.19
C PHE A 39 -3.82 -21.27 1.01
N PHE A 40 -2.94 -21.52 1.97
CA PHE A 40 -2.84 -20.76 3.22
C PHE A 40 -1.49 -20.04 3.39
N ALA A 41 -0.65 -20.03 2.36
CA ALA A 41 0.65 -19.37 2.44
C ALA A 41 0.53 -17.89 2.10
N TRP A 42 1.22 -17.05 2.87
CA TRP A 42 1.32 -15.60 2.70
C TRP A 42 -0.03 -14.87 2.92
N VAL A 43 -0.01 -13.55 2.84
CA VAL A 43 -1.24 -12.75 2.77
C VAL A 43 -1.53 -12.49 1.29
N LYS A 44 -2.25 -13.41 0.66
CA LYS A 44 -2.67 -13.31 -0.74
C LYS A 44 -4.18 -13.23 -0.82
N GLY A 45 -4.68 -12.32 -1.69
CA GLY A 45 -6.07 -12.34 -2.13
C GLY A 45 -6.30 -13.34 -3.25
N GLY A 46 -7.55 -13.45 -3.67
CA GLY A 46 -7.95 -14.03 -4.96
C GLY A 46 -7.97 -12.95 -6.04
N ALA A 47 -8.77 -13.19 -7.08
CA ALA A 47 -9.11 -12.19 -8.08
C ALA A 47 -10.62 -12.23 -8.30
N LEU A 48 -11.30 -11.09 -8.06
CA LEU A 48 -12.72 -10.93 -8.38
C LEU A 48 -12.92 -11.01 -9.89
N PRO A 49 -14.04 -11.57 -10.37
CA PRO A 49 -14.30 -11.74 -11.79
C PRO A 49 -14.19 -10.43 -12.59
N ALA A 50 -14.82 -9.34 -12.14
CA ALA A 50 -14.73 -8.06 -12.83
C ALA A 50 -13.32 -7.48 -12.78
N ALA A 51 -12.60 -7.61 -11.67
CA ALA A 51 -11.24 -7.14 -11.53
C ALA A 51 -10.30 -7.88 -12.49
N LEU A 52 -10.42 -9.21 -12.61
CA LEU A 52 -9.63 -10.02 -13.53
C LEU A 52 -9.94 -9.66 -14.99
N ALA A 53 -11.24 -9.56 -15.36
CA ALA A 53 -11.64 -9.19 -16.70
C ALA A 53 -11.10 -7.81 -17.08
N THR A 54 -11.22 -6.84 -16.18
CA THR A 54 -10.72 -5.46 -16.40
C THR A 54 -9.19 -5.43 -16.47
N ASP A 55 -8.48 -6.28 -15.74
CA ASP A 55 -7.03 -6.43 -15.84
C ASP A 55 -6.59 -6.93 -17.22
N ILE A 56 -7.34 -7.88 -17.80
CA ILE A 56 -7.12 -8.34 -19.17
C ILE A 56 -7.40 -7.21 -20.17
N MET A 57 -8.47 -6.42 -19.96
CA MET A 57 -8.77 -5.22 -20.77
C MET A 57 -7.63 -4.19 -20.71
N CYS A 58 -7.04 -3.95 -19.53
CA CYS A 58 -5.89 -3.05 -19.40
C CYS A 58 -4.71 -3.51 -20.30
N SER A 59 -4.44 -4.81 -20.36
CA SER A 59 -3.40 -5.36 -21.23
C SER A 59 -3.77 -5.24 -22.71
N ALA A 60 -5.03 -5.44 -23.06
CA ALA A 60 -5.52 -5.36 -24.44
C ALA A 60 -5.59 -3.93 -24.97
N TRP A 61 -5.95 -2.97 -24.11
CA TRP A 61 -6.02 -1.54 -24.47
C TRP A 61 -4.64 -0.86 -24.52
N ASP A 62 -3.65 -1.41 -23.83
CA ASP A 62 -2.25 -0.94 -23.81
C ASP A 62 -2.13 0.57 -23.52
N GLN A 63 -2.92 1.06 -22.56
CA GLN A 63 -2.93 2.47 -22.21
C GLN A 63 -1.79 2.84 -21.27
N ASN A 64 -1.01 3.84 -21.66
CA ASN A 64 0.00 4.44 -20.78
C ASN A 64 -0.66 5.48 -19.87
N ALA A 65 -0.91 5.12 -18.61
CA ALA A 65 -1.56 5.98 -17.63
C ALA A 65 -0.60 6.98 -16.97
N VAL A 66 0.25 7.63 -17.76
CA VAL A 66 1.22 8.62 -17.27
C VAL A 66 0.61 10.03 -17.18
N LEU A 67 -0.09 10.46 -18.22
CA LEU A 67 -0.68 11.79 -18.35
C LEU A 67 -2.13 11.68 -18.86
N ALA A 68 -2.95 12.67 -18.50
CA ALA A 68 -4.30 12.79 -19.04
C ALA A 68 -4.30 12.94 -20.56
N SER A 69 -3.28 13.59 -21.13
CA SER A 69 -3.14 13.75 -22.58
C SER A 69 -2.77 12.46 -23.31
N THR A 70 -2.08 11.51 -22.66
CA THR A 70 -1.69 10.22 -23.26
C THR A 70 -2.76 9.16 -23.12
N SER A 71 -3.53 9.21 -22.04
CA SER A 71 -4.65 8.30 -21.77
C SER A 71 -5.75 9.03 -20.99
N PRO A 72 -6.63 9.79 -21.67
CA PRO A 72 -7.73 10.49 -21.02
C PRO A 72 -8.64 9.53 -20.23
N ALA A 73 -8.94 8.36 -20.80
CA ALA A 73 -9.71 7.33 -20.12
C ALA A 73 -9.02 6.81 -18.86
N GLY A 74 -7.69 6.53 -18.95
CA GLY A 74 -6.89 6.08 -17.81
C GLY A 74 -6.88 7.09 -16.67
N ALA A 75 -6.71 8.37 -16.97
CA ALA A 75 -6.68 9.43 -15.98
C ALA A 75 -8.03 9.62 -15.29
N VAL A 76 -9.12 9.73 -16.05
CA VAL A 76 -10.47 9.91 -15.49
C VAL A 76 -10.92 8.70 -14.66
N LEU A 77 -10.66 7.47 -15.16
CA LEU A 77 -11.01 6.25 -14.41
C LEU A 77 -10.15 6.10 -13.14
N GLU A 78 -8.92 6.59 -13.16
CA GLU A 78 -8.08 6.64 -11.94
C GLU A 78 -8.63 7.64 -10.91
N GLU A 79 -9.14 8.79 -11.34
CA GLU A 79 -9.80 9.74 -10.43
C GLU A 79 -11.04 9.13 -9.78
N VAL A 80 -11.90 8.47 -10.57
CA VAL A 80 -13.09 7.79 -10.04
C VAL A 80 -12.68 6.66 -9.08
N ALA A 81 -11.68 5.84 -9.44
CA ALA A 81 -11.18 4.77 -8.58
C ALA A 81 -10.63 5.29 -7.25
N GLY A 82 -9.90 6.41 -7.29
CA GLY A 82 -9.35 7.06 -6.10
C GLY A 82 -10.43 7.62 -5.18
N GLN A 83 -11.45 8.27 -5.73
CA GLN A 83 -12.60 8.76 -4.96
C GLN A 83 -13.34 7.60 -4.27
N TYR A 84 -13.64 6.52 -5.01
CA TYR A 84 -14.29 5.34 -4.45
C TYR A 84 -13.43 4.68 -3.38
N LEU A 85 -12.11 4.65 -3.57
CA LEU A 85 -11.16 4.13 -2.58
C LEU A 85 -11.21 4.93 -1.27
N LEU A 86 -11.10 6.26 -1.35
CA LEU A 86 -11.15 7.13 -0.16
C LEU A 86 -12.48 6.97 0.58
N GLU A 87 -13.57 6.92 -0.16
CA GLU A 87 -14.91 6.75 0.41
C GLU A 87 -15.09 5.36 1.05
N ALA A 88 -14.64 4.29 0.39
CA ALA A 88 -14.72 2.93 0.91
C ALA A 88 -13.88 2.72 2.18
N LEU A 89 -12.74 3.41 2.28
CA LEU A 89 -11.83 3.35 3.42
C LEU A 89 -12.16 4.40 4.50
N GLY A 90 -13.15 5.28 4.29
CA GLY A 90 -13.50 6.34 5.24
C GLY A 90 -12.36 7.32 5.50
N LEU A 91 -11.53 7.59 4.50
CA LEU A 91 -10.42 8.52 4.56
C LEU A 91 -10.84 9.93 4.10
N PRO A 92 -10.05 10.99 4.38
CA PRO A 92 -10.39 12.33 3.94
C PRO A 92 -10.61 12.41 2.43
N SER A 93 -11.70 13.03 2.00
CA SER A 93 -12.11 13.10 0.59
C SER A 93 -11.20 13.97 -0.26
N ASP A 94 -10.40 14.83 0.37
CA ASP A 94 -9.39 15.70 -0.24
C ASP A 94 -7.98 15.11 -0.22
N ALA A 95 -7.79 13.91 0.34
CA ALA A 95 -6.51 13.21 0.29
C ALA A 95 -6.12 12.85 -1.13
N SER A 96 -4.83 12.91 -1.43
CA SER A 96 -4.28 12.42 -2.70
C SER A 96 -3.99 10.92 -2.63
N TYR A 97 -3.94 10.29 -3.79
CA TYR A 97 -3.71 8.85 -3.93
C TYR A 97 -2.83 8.54 -5.12
N ALA A 98 -2.20 7.37 -5.09
CA ALA A 98 -1.43 6.80 -6.18
C ALA A 98 -1.66 5.29 -6.25
N PHE A 99 -1.89 4.77 -7.46
CA PHE A 99 -1.96 3.33 -7.72
C PHE A 99 -0.60 2.83 -8.16
N VAL A 100 0.01 2.00 -7.33
CA VAL A 100 1.39 1.49 -7.46
C VAL A 100 1.41 -0.03 -7.47
N THR A 101 2.59 -0.64 -7.60
CA THR A 101 2.76 -2.10 -7.75
C THR A 101 2.41 -2.90 -6.48
N GLY A 102 2.33 -2.27 -5.33
CA GLY A 102 2.01 -2.93 -4.07
C GLY A 102 2.36 -2.08 -2.88
N CYS A 103 2.00 -2.56 -1.67
CA CYS A 103 2.16 -1.81 -0.43
C CYS A 103 3.62 -1.38 -0.19
N GLN A 104 4.60 -2.18 -0.59
CA GLN A 104 6.00 -1.77 -0.48
C GLN A 104 6.30 -0.50 -1.29
N MET A 105 5.79 -0.37 -2.52
CA MET A 105 5.93 0.87 -3.30
C MET A 105 5.02 1.96 -2.77
N ALA A 106 3.85 1.61 -2.22
CA ALA A 106 2.97 2.56 -1.53
C ALA A 106 3.67 3.17 -0.31
N HIS A 107 4.38 2.39 0.50
CA HIS A 107 5.24 2.91 1.57
C HIS A 107 6.32 3.85 1.03
N THR A 108 7.02 3.45 -0.04
CA THR A 108 8.07 4.29 -0.63
C THR A 108 7.51 5.64 -1.07
N THR A 109 6.35 5.63 -1.72
CA THR A 109 5.67 6.85 -2.20
C THR A 109 5.19 7.74 -1.05
N ALA A 110 4.47 7.16 -0.08
CA ALA A 110 3.93 7.90 1.06
C ALA A 110 5.05 8.40 2.00
N LEU A 111 6.10 7.62 2.22
CA LEU A 111 7.25 8.03 3.02
C LEU A 111 8.15 9.06 2.30
N ALA A 112 8.16 9.10 0.96
CA ALA A 112 8.78 10.20 0.23
C ALA A 112 8.03 11.52 0.48
N ALA A 113 6.70 11.50 0.45
CA ALA A 113 5.88 12.66 0.83
C ALA A 113 6.11 13.06 2.31
N ALA A 114 6.18 12.08 3.21
CA ALA A 114 6.49 12.33 4.62
C ALA A 114 7.86 12.97 4.80
N ARG A 115 8.90 12.43 4.14
CA ARG A 115 10.27 12.97 4.11
C ARG A 115 10.26 14.44 3.65
N HIS A 116 9.58 14.71 2.53
CA HIS A 116 9.39 16.07 2.03
C HIS A 116 8.74 16.97 3.11
N GLY A 117 7.59 16.54 3.64
CA GLY A 117 6.80 17.33 4.58
C GLY A 117 7.56 17.68 5.88
N VAL A 118 8.25 16.70 6.50
CA VAL A 118 8.98 16.94 7.75
C VAL A 118 10.23 17.81 7.53
N LEU A 119 10.93 17.67 6.39
CA LEU A 119 12.10 18.48 6.08
C LEU A 119 11.73 19.88 5.62
N ALA A 120 10.64 20.05 4.86
CA ALA A 120 10.14 21.36 4.45
C ALA A 120 9.77 22.24 5.66
N ARG A 121 9.21 21.66 6.73
CA ARG A 121 8.95 22.37 8.02
C ARG A 121 10.24 22.87 8.69
N GLN A 122 11.39 22.25 8.37
CA GLN A 122 12.72 22.66 8.81
C GLN A 122 13.43 23.63 7.82
N GLY A 123 12.70 24.09 6.76
CA GLY A 123 13.25 24.95 5.73
C GLY A 123 14.20 24.24 4.75
N TRP A 124 14.16 22.90 4.69
CA TRP A 124 15.02 22.10 3.80
C TRP A 124 14.23 21.56 2.62
N ASP A 125 14.62 21.95 1.41
CA ASP A 125 14.09 21.41 0.16
C ASP A 125 14.87 20.14 -0.20
N VAL A 126 14.32 18.99 0.15
CA VAL A 126 14.96 17.69 -0.09
C VAL A 126 14.94 17.27 -1.56
N GLU A 127 13.96 17.75 -2.33
CA GLU A 127 13.86 17.41 -3.76
C GLU A 127 14.94 18.12 -4.59
N ALA A 128 15.33 19.35 -4.18
CA ALA A 128 16.41 20.08 -4.83
C ALA A 128 17.79 19.74 -4.26
N LYS A 129 17.92 19.50 -2.96
CA LYS A 129 19.22 19.39 -2.26
C LYS A 129 19.61 17.95 -1.88
N GLY A 130 18.65 17.02 -1.92
CA GLY A 130 18.87 15.66 -1.39
C GLY A 130 18.99 15.63 0.12
N LEU A 131 19.53 14.52 0.65
CA LEU A 131 19.68 14.31 2.10
C LEU A 131 21.05 14.74 2.66
N GLN A 132 22.03 15.07 1.81
CA GLN A 132 23.36 15.51 2.26
C GLN A 132 23.28 16.86 2.95
N GLY A 133 23.53 16.89 4.25
CA GLY A 133 23.46 18.10 5.08
C GLY A 133 22.06 18.47 5.56
N SER A 134 21.04 17.64 5.27
CA SER A 134 19.70 17.84 5.85
C SER A 134 19.70 17.58 7.35
N PRO A 135 18.71 18.14 8.09
CA PRO A 135 18.40 17.64 9.42
C PRO A 135 18.13 16.11 9.38
N ALA A 136 18.65 15.39 10.37
CA ALA A 136 18.46 13.96 10.46
C ALA A 136 16.99 13.63 10.80
N ILE A 137 16.36 12.81 9.96
CA ILE A 137 14.97 12.35 10.18
C ILE A 137 14.98 11.17 11.15
N ARG A 138 14.15 11.23 12.18
CA ARG A 138 13.87 10.11 13.08
C ARG A 138 12.67 9.33 12.57
N ILE A 139 12.76 8.00 12.61
CA ILE A 139 11.67 7.09 12.26
C ILE A 139 11.29 6.28 13.50
N LEU A 140 10.17 6.63 14.11
CA LEU A 140 9.60 5.88 15.23
C LEU A 140 8.60 4.87 14.67
N ALA A 141 8.85 3.58 14.76
CA ALA A 141 7.99 2.57 14.14
C ALA A 141 7.55 1.51 15.14
N ASN A 142 6.31 1.02 15.00
CA ASN A 142 5.86 -0.15 15.73
C ASN A 142 6.91 -1.28 15.60
N ALA A 143 7.30 -1.90 16.70
CA ALA A 143 8.32 -2.95 16.72
C ALA A 143 7.98 -4.16 15.83
N HIS A 144 6.69 -4.36 15.52
CA HIS A 144 6.20 -5.37 14.59
C HIS A 144 6.01 -4.84 13.15
N HIS A 145 6.67 -3.72 12.79
CA HIS A 145 6.60 -3.21 11.43
C HIS A 145 7.06 -4.26 10.41
N HIS A 146 6.42 -4.27 9.23
CA HIS A 146 6.80 -5.19 8.17
C HIS A 146 8.12 -4.75 7.51
N SER A 147 8.94 -5.71 7.05
CA SER A 147 10.24 -5.46 6.40
C SER A 147 10.17 -4.58 5.14
N SER A 148 8.99 -4.44 4.52
CA SER A 148 8.75 -3.50 3.41
C SER A 148 8.95 -2.04 3.82
N VAL A 149 8.66 -1.68 5.07
CA VAL A 149 8.94 -0.35 5.63
C VAL A 149 10.44 -0.09 5.64
N THR A 150 11.23 -0.98 6.25
CA THR A 150 12.70 -0.87 6.28
C THR A 150 13.29 -0.79 4.87
N ARG A 151 12.76 -1.59 3.93
CA ARG A 151 13.19 -1.54 2.53
C ARG A 151 12.89 -0.19 1.89
N SER A 152 11.72 0.39 2.15
CA SER A 152 11.34 1.72 1.65
C SER A 152 12.25 2.82 2.20
N LEU A 153 12.60 2.78 3.50
CA LEU A 153 13.55 3.72 4.10
C LEU A 153 14.93 3.65 3.40
N ARG A 154 15.41 2.44 3.11
CA ARG A 154 16.66 2.26 2.37
C ARG A 154 16.59 2.83 0.95
N LEU A 155 15.48 2.60 0.23
CA LEU A 155 15.28 3.15 -1.12
C LEU A 155 15.22 4.68 -1.12
N LEU A 156 14.71 5.28 -0.05
CA LEU A 156 14.63 6.73 0.13
C LEU A 156 15.95 7.36 0.63
N GLY A 157 17.01 6.56 0.80
CA GLY A 157 18.31 7.03 1.25
C GLY A 157 18.39 7.33 2.75
N LEU A 158 17.36 6.97 3.53
CA LEU A 158 17.33 7.16 4.98
C LEU A 158 18.15 6.09 5.73
N GLY A 159 18.32 4.91 5.10
CA GLY A 159 18.96 3.76 5.73
C GLY A 159 18.03 3.01 6.68
N SER A 160 18.53 1.95 7.29
CA SER A 160 17.78 1.15 8.27
C SER A 160 18.03 1.58 9.73
N ASP A 161 19.16 2.21 9.98
CA ASP A 161 19.60 2.57 11.33
C ASP A 161 18.86 3.79 11.90
N CYS A 162 18.14 4.53 11.06
CA CYS A 162 17.27 5.63 11.50
C CYS A 162 15.96 5.14 12.16
N LEU A 163 15.67 3.82 12.11
CA LEU A 163 14.45 3.25 12.62
C LEU A 163 14.59 2.92 14.11
N GLU A 164 13.76 3.55 14.93
CA GLU A 164 13.66 3.34 16.37
C GLU A 164 12.39 2.53 16.65
N PRO A 165 12.49 1.25 17.07
CA PRO A 165 11.32 0.42 17.29
C PRO A 165 10.58 0.84 18.57
N LEU A 166 9.27 1.03 18.46
CA LEU A 166 8.35 1.27 19.57
C LEU A 166 7.58 -0.01 19.89
N GLY A 167 7.55 -0.36 21.16
CA GLY A 167 6.77 -1.49 21.67
C GLY A 167 5.65 -1.06 22.60
N GLY A 168 5.01 -2.05 23.22
CA GLY A 168 3.99 -1.86 24.23
C GLY A 168 3.81 -3.11 25.08
N LYS A 169 2.97 -3.00 26.10
CA LYS A 169 2.59 -4.13 26.99
C LYS A 169 1.77 -5.18 26.24
N THR A 170 1.00 -4.72 25.26
CA THR A 170 0.25 -5.61 24.35
C THR A 170 1.11 -5.90 23.12
N PRO A 171 1.39 -7.18 22.81
CA PRO A 171 2.15 -7.54 21.62
C PRO A 171 1.54 -6.91 20.35
N GLY A 172 2.39 -6.40 19.46
CA GLY A 172 1.98 -5.79 18.19
C GLY A 172 1.36 -4.40 18.29
N LYS A 173 1.31 -3.79 19.48
CA LYS A 173 0.81 -2.42 19.68
C LYS A 173 1.87 -1.51 20.26
N VAL A 174 1.76 -0.22 19.97
CA VAL A 174 2.55 0.84 20.57
C VAL A 174 1.80 1.40 21.77
N ASP A 175 2.44 1.45 22.94
CA ASP A 175 1.87 2.14 24.12
C ASP A 175 2.07 3.66 24.00
N ALA A 176 1.09 4.42 24.46
CA ALA A 176 1.11 5.88 24.38
C ALA A 176 2.26 6.51 25.18
N ASP A 177 2.56 5.97 26.36
CA ASP A 177 3.68 6.44 27.21
C ASP A 177 5.05 6.17 26.54
N VAL A 178 5.18 5.08 25.79
CA VAL A 178 6.39 4.78 25.03
C VAL A 178 6.57 5.76 23.86
N LEU A 179 5.51 6.05 23.10
CA LEU A 179 5.56 7.03 22.03
C LEU A 179 5.87 8.43 22.59
N GLN A 180 5.19 8.84 23.66
CA GLN A 180 5.41 10.13 24.30
C GLN A 180 6.87 10.32 24.76
N ALA A 181 7.43 9.30 25.41
CA ALA A 181 8.81 9.32 25.87
C ALA A 181 9.80 9.41 24.69
N ALA A 182 9.56 8.67 23.59
CA ALA A 182 10.39 8.72 22.40
C ALA A 182 10.35 10.09 21.71
N LEU A 183 9.16 10.71 21.59
CA LEU A 183 9.01 12.05 21.01
C LEU A 183 9.73 13.11 21.85
N ALA A 184 9.66 13.01 23.18
CA ALA A 184 10.30 13.94 24.11
C ALA A 184 11.85 13.92 24.08
N GLN A 185 12.47 12.85 23.56
CA GLN A 185 13.94 12.75 23.47
C GLN A 185 14.56 13.77 22.50
N ALA A 186 13.84 14.13 21.43
CA ALA A 186 14.30 15.09 20.43
C ALA A 186 13.11 15.88 19.85
N PRO A 187 12.53 16.82 20.59
CA PRO A 187 11.28 17.48 20.24
C PRO A 187 11.34 18.31 18.95
N ASP A 188 12.54 18.78 18.57
CA ASP A 188 12.74 19.62 17.38
C ASP A 188 13.17 18.81 16.15
N ALA A 189 13.41 17.50 16.29
CA ALA A 189 13.86 16.67 15.18
C ALA A 189 12.71 16.36 14.21
N PRO A 190 12.93 16.45 12.88
CA PRO A 190 11.94 16.01 11.93
C PRO A 190 11.67 14.52 12.15
N THR A 191 10.43 14.18 12.49
CA THR A 191 10.05 12.83 12.92
C THR A 191 8.91 12.27 12.09
N ILE A 192 9.02 10.99 11.72
CA ILE A 192 7.95 10.21 11.11
C ILE A 192 7.61 9.05 12.06
N VAL A 193 6.34 8.92 12.41
CA VAL A 193 5.80 7.81 13.21
C VAL A 193 5.10 6.83 12.30
N ILE A 194 5.43 5.55 12.38
CA ILE A 194 4.83 4.49 11.56
C ILE A 194 4.05 3.53 12.47
N LEU A 195 2.74 3.47 12.24
CA LEU A 195 1.79 2.67 12.98
C LEU A 195 1.24 1.54 12.11
N ASN A 196 0.79 0.45 12.72
CA ASN A 196 0.24 -0.72 12.02
C ASN A 196 -1.29 -0.78 12.14
N ALA A 197 -1.97 -0.98 11.01
CA ALA A 197 -3.34 -1.45 10.95
C ALA A 197 -3.33 -2.92 10.52
N GLY A 198 -3.31 -3.83 11.50
CA GLY A 198 -3.21 -5.26 11.29
C GLY A 198 -1.76 -5.76 11.22
N ASP A 199 -1.19 -6.15 12.36
CA ASP A 199 0.09 -6.86 12.40
C ASP A 199 0.01 -8.20 11.64
N LEU A 200 1.06 -8.52 10.89
CA LEU A 200 1.10 -9.72 10.04
C LEU A 200 0.90 -11.04 10.80
N ASN A 201 1.35 -11.12 12.05
CA ASN A 201 1.38 -12.36 12.81
C ASN A 201 0.16 -12.54 13.72
N ILE A 202 -0.35 -11.44 14.28
CA ILE A 202 -1.39 -11.48 15.32
C ILE A 202 -2.58 -10.56 15.02
N GLY A 203 -2.58 -9.84 13.90
CA GLY A 203 -3.67 -8.96 13.49
C GLY A 203 -3.86 -7.71 14.35
N ALA A 204 -2.92 -7.37 15.25
CA ALA A 204 -3.04 -6.24 16.14
C ALA A 204 -3.07 -4.91 15.38
N CYS A 205 -3.92 -3.98 15.82
CA CYS A 205 -3.99 -2.61 15.33
C CYS A 205 -3.56 -1.65 16.42
N ASP A 206 -2.79 -0.62 16.08
CA ASP A 206 -2.44 0.46 16.98
C ASP A 206 -3.65 1.33 17.35
N ASP A 207 -3.58 2.08 18.45
CA ASP A 207 -4.63 3.01 18.88
C ASP A 207 -4.47 4.37 18.18
N PHE A 208 -5.06 4.49 16.99
CA PHE A 208 -4.93 5.69 16.16
C PHE A 208 -5.58 6.93 16.80
N GLU A 209 -6.66 6.78 17.60
CA GLU A 209 -7.30 7.91 18.27
C GLU A 209 -6.38 8.59 19.28
N VAL A 210 -5.50 7.83 19.91
CA VAL A 210 -4.55 8.33 20.91
C VAL A 210 -3.23 8.69 20.27
N LEU A 211 -2.66 7.81 19.44
CA LEU A 211 -1.29 7.97 18.96
C LEU A 211 -1.14 9.01 17.85
N CYS A 212 -2.14 9.14 16.95
CA CYS A 212 -2.05 10.13 15.87
C CYS A 212 -2.02 11.58 16.39
N PRO A 213 -2.98 12.04 17.20
CA PRO A 213 -2.93 13.42 17.74
C PRO A 213 -1.69 13.67 18.60
N MET A 214 -1.23 12.68 19.37
CA MET A 214 -0.01 12.80 20.18
C MET A 214 1.23 13.05 19.32
N ALA A 215 1.41 12.26 18.25
CA ALA A 215 2.53 12.43 17.33
C ALA A 215 2.47 13.76 16.59
N GLN A 216 1.29 14.13 16.08
CA GLN A 216 1.07 15.38 15.35
C GLN A 216 1.26 16.63 16.22
N ALA A 217 0.89 16.57 17.49
CA ALA A 217 1.14 17.67 18.46
C ALA A 217 2.64 17.94 18.66
N SER A 218 3.50 16.95 18.41
CA SER A 218 4.97 17.09 18.42
C SER A 218 5.54 17.43 17.04
N GLY A 219 4.71 17.75 16.04
CA GLY A 219 5.15 18.05 14.67
C GLY A 219 5.55 16.83 13.84
N ALA A 220 5.35 15.61 14.33
CA ALA A 220 5.65 14.41 13.58
C ALA A 220 4.62 14.14 12.48
N TRP A 221 5.05 13.46 11.42
CA TRP A 221 4.18 12.89 10.38
C TRP A 221 3.79 11.47 10.79
N VAL A 222 2.51 11.14 10.70
CA VAL A 222 2.02 9.79 10.98
C VAL A 222 1.73 9.03 9.68
N HIS A 223 2.40 7.92 9.49
CA HIS A 223 2.18 6.98 8.38
C HIS A 223 1.58 5.68 8.91
N VAL A 224 0.59 5.13 8.21
CA VAL A 224 -0.05 3.85 8.57
C VAL A 224 0.31 2.77 7.55
N ASP A 225 0.96 1.70 8.03
CA ASP A 225 0.99 0.43 7.33
C ASP A 225 -0.36 -0.26 7.49
N GLY A 226 -1.17 -0.17 6.46
CA GLY A 226 -2.49 -0.77 6.39
C GLY A 226 -2.58 -1.80 5.26
N ALA A 227 -1.49 -2.53 5.00
CA ALA A 227 -1.34 -3.43 3.85
C ALA A 227 -2.56 -4.33 3.58
N PHE A 228 -3.26 -4.75 4.64
CA PHE A 228 -4.56 -5.41 4.57
C PHE A 228 -5.56 -4.84 5.60
N GLY A 229 -5.10 -4.49 6.80
CA GLY A 229 -5.98 -4.08 7.90
C GLY A 229 -6.66 -2.73 7.71
N LEU A 230 -6.18 -1.87 6.79
CA LEU A 230 -6.89 -0.63 6.43
C LEU A 230 -8.33 -0.93 5.93
N TRP A 231 -8.53 -2.08 5.27
CA TRP A 231 -9.83 -2.52 4.79
C TRP A 231 -10.83 -2.86 5.91
N ALA A 232 -10.37 -3.03 7.16
CA ALA A 232 -11.26 -3.19 8.30
C ALA A 232 -12.21 -2.00 8.48
N ASN A 233 -11.77 -0.78 8.06
CA ASN A 233 -12.61 0.41 8.13
C ASN A 233 -13.83 0.37 7.17
N ALA A 234 -13.80 -0.49 6.16
CA ALA A 234 -14.94 -0.71 5.27
C ALA A 234 -16.06 -1.57 5.88
N SER A 235 -15.80 -2.25 7.00
CA SER A 235 -16.80 -3.07 7.71
C SER A 235 -17.27 -2.36 8.99
N PRO A 236 -18.57 -2.09 9.16
CA PRO A 236 -19.09 -1.53 10.41
C PRO A 236 -18.76 -2.37 11.64
N ARG A 237 -18.61 -3.69 11.49
CA ARG A 237 -18.24 -4.62 12.56
C ARG A 237 -16.79 -4.45 12.99
N LEU A 238 -15.88 -4.22 12.04
CA LEU A 238 -14.42 -4.20 12.25
C LEU A 238 -13.83 -2.79 12.35
N ALA A 239 -14.54 -1.76 11.86
CA ALA A 239 -14.12 -0.37 11.97
C ALA A 239 -13.70 0.07 13.39
N PRO A 240 -14.31 -0.43 14.48
CA PRO A 240 -13.85 -0.11 15.84
C PRO A 240 -12.39 -0.52 16.12
N LEU A 241 -11.84 -1.52 15.42
CA LEU A 241 -10.44 -1.97 15.57
C LEU A 241 -9.44 -0.95 15.03
N VAL A 242 -9.87 -0.11 14.10
CA VAL A 242 -9.04 0.91 13.42
C VAL A 242 -9.59 2.32 13.63
N LYS A 243 -10.34 2.52 14.72
CA LYS A 243 -10.93 3.82 15.05
C LYS A 243 -9.85 4.91 15.10
N GLY A 244 -10.13 6.07 14.51
CA GLY A 244 -9.16 7.17 14.43
C GLY A 244 -8.15 7.03 13.28
N ILE A 245 -8.17 5.96 12.48
CA ILE A 245 -7.21 5.74 11.39
C ILE A 245 -7.18 6.90 10.38
N ALA A 246 -8.31 7.57 10.15
CA ALA A 246 -8.42 8.73 9.30
C ALA A 246 -7.69 9.98 9.84
N LEU A 247 -7.16 9.97 11.07
CA LEU A 247 -6.38 11.07 11.65
C LEU A 247 -4.93 11.09 11.15
N ALA A 248 -4.39 9.98 10.64
CA ALA A 248 -3.01 9.91 10.14
C ALA A 248 -2.77 10.83 8.94
N ASP A 249 -1.50 11.02 8.57
CA ASP A 249 -1.08 11.89 7.46
C ASP A 249 -0.88 11.10 6.15
N SER A 250 -0.64 9.78 6.23
CA SER A 250 -0.54 8.92 5.05
C SER A 250 -0.81 7.45 5.36
N TRP A 251 -1.23 6.71 4.32
CA TRP A 251 -1.60 5.29 4.40
C TRP A 251 -1.05 4.53 3.21
N ALA A 252 -0.67 3.27 3.44
CA ALA A 252 -0.33 2.33 2.39
C ALA A 252 -1.20 1.07 2.53
N THR A 253 -1.75 0.58 1.41
CA THR A 253 -2.54 -0.65 1.39
C THR A 253 -2.39 -1.41 0.08
N ASP A 254 -2.78 -2.69 0.07
CA ASP A 254 -2.78 -3.53 -1.12
C ASP A 254 -4.18 -3.83 -1.63
N GLY A 255 -4.38 -3.70 -2.94
CA GLY A 255 -5.56 -4.21 -3.63
C GLY A 255 -5.46 -5.73 -3.85
N HIS A 256 -4.27 -6.25 -4.12
CA HIS A 256 -4.03 -7.68 -4.36
C HIS A 256 -4.00 -8.55 -3.08
N LYS A 257 -4.42 -7.99 -1.95
CA LYS A 257 -4.68 -8.73 -0.70
C LYS A 257 -6.18 -8.83 -0.47
N TRP A 258 -6.74 -8.11 0.48
CA TRP A 258 -8.15 -8.22 0.86
C TRP A 258 -9.15 -7.74 -0.19
N LEU A 259 -8.79 -6.78 -1.05
CA LEU A 259 -9.69 -6.34 -2.12
C LEU A 259 -9.81 -7.35 -3.28
N ASN A 260 -8.95 -8.39 -3.31
CA ASN A 260 -8.97 -9.42 -4.34
C ASN A 260 -8.84 -8.88 -5.77
N THR A 261 -7.92 -7.93 -5.99
CA THR A 261 -7.49 -7.56 -7.34
C THR A 261 -6.36 -8.47 -7.80
N PRO A 262 -6.18 -8.70 -9.11
CA PRO A 262 -5.00 -9.38 -9.62
C PRO A 262 -3.70 -8.67 -9.26
N TYR A 263 -2.59 -9.42 -9.19
CA TYR A 263 -1.26 -8.81 -9.14
C TYR A 263 -0.96 -8.06 -10.42
N ASP A 264 -0.41 -6.84 -10.32
CA ASP A 264 0.02 -6.16 -9.13
C ASP A 264 -0.85 -4.92 -8.85
N CYS A 265 -1.19 -4.67 -7.58
CA CYS A 265 -1.96 -3.48 -7.21
C CYS A 265 -1.74 -3.12 -5.74
N GLY A 266 -1.28 -1.90 -5.50
CA GLY A 266 -1.21 -1.27 -4.18
C GLY A 266 -1.58 0.20 -4.28
N MET A 267 -1.90 0.82 -3.16
CA MET A 267 -2.31 2.22 -3.08
C MET A 267 -1.55 2.97 -2.00
N ALA A 268 -0.93 4.09 -2.39
CA ALA A 268 -0.41 5.10 -1.48
C ALA A 268 -1.45 6.22 -1.37
N ILE A 269 -1.75 6.64 -0.14
CA ILE A 269 -2.70 7.71 0.12
C ILE A 269 -2.02 8.72 1.06
N THR A 270 -2.18 10.00 0.78
CA THR A 270 -1.53 11.07 1.55
C THR A 270 -2.52 12.20 1.79
N ARG A 271 -2.68 12.60 3.05
CA ARG A 271 -3.58 13.70 3.45
C ARG A 271 -3.20 15.03 2.79
N ASP A 272 -1.90 15.29 2.65
CA ASP A 272 -1.36 16.51 2.04
C ASP A 272 -1.03 16.26 0.56
N PRO A 273 -1.89 16.68 -0.40
CA PRO A 273 -1.64 16.49 -1.83
C PRO A 273 -0.42 17.29 -2.31
N GLN A 274 -0.05 18.38 -1.64
CA GLN A 274 1.08 19.22 -2.02
C GLN A 274 2.39 18.50 -1.68
N ALA A 275 2.51 17.96 -0.47
CA ALA A 275 3.68 17.16 -0.08
C ALA A 275 3.80 15.89 -0.95
N HIS A 276 2.68 15.25 -1.31
CA HIS A 276 2.67 14.08 -2.19
C HIS A 276 3.19 14.44 -3.59
N SER A 277 2.61 15.47 -4.20
CA SER A 277 3.02 15.92 -5.52
C SER A 277 4.46 16.45 -5.52
N ALA A 278 4.87 17.22 -4.52
CA ALA A 278 6.23 17.74 -4.44
C ALA A 278 7.29 16.61 -4.45
N ALA A 279 7.01 15.51 -3.75
CA ALA A 279 7.91 14.37 -3.68
C ALA A 279 8.01 13.55 -4.98
N MET A 280 7.03 13.65 -5.89
CA MET A 280 6.94 12.81 -7.11
C MET A 280 7.11 13.62 -8.40
N ARG A 281 6.64 14.87 -8.41
CA ARG A 281 6.55 15.68 -9.62
C ARG A 281 7.92 16.15 -10.10
N ILE A 282 8.13 16.05 -11.41
CA ILE A 282 9.24 16.70 -12.10
C ILE A 282 8.67 17.57 -13.21
N THR A 283 9.14 18.82 -13.30
CA THR A 283 8.78 19.74 -14.38
C THR A 283 9.75 19.53 -15.54
N ALA A 284 9.24 19.21 -16.73
CA ALA A 284 10.05 19.13 -17.95
C ALA A 284 9.38 19.95 -19.07
N ALA A 285 10.19 20.58 -19.91
CA ALA A 285 9.72 21.52 -20.93
C ALA A 285 8.75 20.92 -21.98
N TYR A 286 8.76 19.60 -22.16
CA TYR A 286 7.89 18.87 -23.07
C TYR A 286 6.60 18.33 -22.42
N LEU A 287 6.45 18.53 -21.10
CA LEU A 287 5.25 18.09 -20.38
C LEU A 287 4.25 19.25 -20.33
N SER A 288 3.12 19.09 -20.99
CA SER A 288 1.97 19.98 -20.84
C SER A 288 1.25 19.60 -19.54
N SER A 289 1.64 20.17 -18.42
CA SER A 289 0.91 20.05 -17.15
C SER A 289 -0.07 21.20 -16.98
N GLY A 290 -1.21 20.95 -16.32
CA GLY A 290 -2.16 22.00 -15.94
C GLY A 290 -3.51 21.94 -16.66
N GLY A 291 -3.90 20.82 -17.24
CA GLY A 291 -5.26 20.56 -17.67
C GLY A 291 -6.24 20.43 -16.48
N PRO A 292 -7.55 20.37 -16.75
CA PRO A 292 -8.57 20.21 -15.70
C PRO A 292 -8.59 18.81 -15.06
N VAL A 293 -7.88 17.85 -15.65
CA VAL A 293 -7.78 16.46 -15.16
C VAL A 293 -6.40 16.25 -14.54
N ARG A 294 -6.37 15.54 -13.43
CA ARG A 294 -5.15 15.19 -12.69
C ARG A 294 -4.20 14.36 -13.57
N ASP A 295 -2.93 14.71 -13.58
CA ASP A 295 -1.88 13.92 -14.22
C ASP A 295 -1.34 12.87 -13.21
N PRO A 296 -1.57 11.57 -13.46
CA PRO A 296 -1.19 10.54 -12.49
C PRO A 296 0.29 10.50 -12.15
N MET A 297 1.19 10.84 -13.09
CA MET A 297 2.64 10.87 -12.87
C MET A 297 3.09 11.83 -11.77
N ASP A 298 2.30 12.85 -11.47
CA ASP A 298 2.62 13.81 -10.41
C ASP A 298 2.48 13.22 -9.00
N PHE A 299 2.01 11.97 -8.89
CA PHE A 299 1.72 11.29 -7.63
C PHE A 299 2.31 9.87 -7.55
N THR A 300 2.96 9.39 -8.60
CA THR A 300 3.54 8.04 -8.67
C THR A 300 5.04 8.09 -8.92
N PRO A 301 5.81 7.10 -8.39
CA PRO A 301 7.24 7.02 -8.65
C PRO A 301 7.57 6.57 -10.09
N GLU A 302 6.62 5.91 -10.77
CA GLU A 302 6.75 5.51 -12.16
C GLU A 302 6.12 6.53 -13.10
N TRP A 303 6.71 6.74 -14.27
CA TRP A 303 6.15 7.56 -15.35
C TRP A 303 5.29 6.71 -16.27
N SER A 304 5.90 6.07 -17.26
CA SER A 304 5.19 5.16 -18.16
C SER A 304 4.74 3.95 -17.39
N ARG A 305 3.44 3.77 -17.24
CA ARG A 305 2.87 2.74 -16.39
C ARG A 305 1.53 2.23 -16.90
N ARG A 306 1.22 1.02 -16.48
CA ARG A 306 -0.08 0.39 -16.67
C ARG A 306 -1.17 1.12 -15.87
N ALA A 307 -2.41 1.12 -16.36
CA ALA A 307 -3.58 1.66 -15.66
C ALA A 307 -4.06 0.73 -14.52
N ARG A 308 -3.29 0.64 -13.42
CA ARG A 308 -3.55 -0.25 -12.27
C ARG A 308 -4.81 0.10 -11.47
N SER A 309 -5.33 1.31 -11.63
CA SER A 309 -6.56 1.76 -11.02
C SER A 309 -7.80 1.01 -11.51
N LEU A 310 -7.79 0.52 -12.76
CA LEU A 310 -8.96 -0.08 -13.38
C LEU A 310 -9.44 -1.38 -12.69
N PRO A 311 -8.57 -2.36 -12.41
CA PRO A 311 -8.97 -3.53 -11.62
C PRO A 311 -9.50 -3.17 -10.22
N THR A 312 -8.95 -2.12 -9.60
CA THR A 312 -9.44 -1.62 -8.30
C THR A 312 -10.85 -1.04 -8.44
N LEU A 313 -11.07 -0.19 -9.44
CA LEU A 313 -12.39 0.37 -9.73
C LEU A 313 -13.42 -0.75 -9.97
N ALA A 314 -13.07 -1.73 -10.79
CA ALA A 314 -13.95 -2.86 -11.10
C ALA A 314 -14.28 -3.69 -9.85
N ALA A 315 -13.30 -3.94 -8.97
CA ALA A 315 -13.52 -4.63 -7.70
C ALA A 315 -14.48 -3.87 -6.78
N LEU A 316 -14.28 -2.56 -6.64
CA LEU A 316 -15.15 -1.71 -5.81
C LEU A 316 -16.57 -1.62 -6.39
N MET A 317 -16.71 -1.56 -7.72
CA MET A 317 -18.03 -1.57 -8.38
C MET A 317 -18.74 -2.93 -8.28
N GLU A 318 -18.01 -4.05 -8.39
CA GLU A 318 -18.58 -5.40 -8.25
C GLU A 318 -19.10 -5.63 -6.84
N LEU A 319 -18.36 -5.21 -5.83
CA LEU A 319 -18.69 -5.44 -4.42
C LEU A 319 -19.72 -4.44 -3.88
N GLY A 320 -19.60 -3.18 -4.25
CA GLY A 320 -20.27 -2.12 -3.53
C GLY A 320 -19.88 -2.06 -2.05
N ARG A 321 -20.53 -1.24 -1.25
CA ARG A 321 -20.25 -1.13 0.19
C ARG A 321 -20.56 -2.43 0.95
N ASP A 322 -21.75 -2.98 0.69
CA ASP A 322 -22.23 -4.16 1.41
C ASP A 322 -21.40 -5.41 1.07
N GLY A 323 -21.06 -5.60 -0.19
CA GLY A 323 -20.23 -6.72 -0.64
C GLY A 323 -18.79 -6.61 -0.12
N LEU A 324 -18.22 -5.40 -0.08
CA LEU A 324 -16.89 -5.15 0.47
C LEU A 324 -16.87 -5.46 1.98
N ALA A 325 -17.83 -4.93 2.75
CA ALA A 325 -17.96 -5.21 4.18
C ALA A 325 -18.13 -6.72 4.44
N ALA A 326 -19.03 -7.37 3.71
CA ALA A 326 -19.28 -8.81 3.85
C ALA A 326 -18.05 -9.66 3.49
N MET A 327 -17.24 -9.24 2.51
CA MET A 327 -16.00 -9.94 2.14
C MET A 327 -14.95 -9.83 3.25
N VAL A 328 -14.74 -8.63 3.80
CA VAL A 328 -13.79 -8.40 4.90
C VAL A 328 -14.22 -9.16 6.15
N ASP A 329 -15.50 -9.09 6.51
CA ASP A 329 -16.09 -9.84 7.64
C ASP A 329 -15.86 -11.33 7.49
N ARG A 330 -16.14 -11.89 6.33
CA ARG A 330 -15.95 -13.31 6.04
C ARG A 330 -14.48 -13.76 6.16
N CYS A 331 -13.53 -12.91 5.74
CA CYS A 331 -12.10 -13.20 5.94
C CYS A 331 -11.76 -13.34 7.42
N CYS A 332 -12.27 -12.45 8.27
CA CYS A 332 -12.06 -12.51 9.71
C CYS A 332 -12.78 -13.71 10.35
N ASP A 333 -13.99 -14.03 9.91
CA ASP A 333 -14.73 -15.21 10.39
C ASP A 333 -13.99 -16.51 10.09
N HIS A 334 -13.38 -16.61 8.88
CA HIS A 334 -12.52 -17.75 8.55
C HIS A 334 -11.27 -17.82 9.42
N ALA A 335 -10.62 -16.69 9.71
CA ALA A 335 -9.46 -16.65 10.59
C ALA A 335 -9.82 -17.12 12.02
N VAL A 336 -10.95 -16.66 12.56
CA VAL A 336 -11.47 -17.10 13.86
C VAL A 336 -11.78 -18.60 13.85
N ALA A 337 -12.46 -19.11 12.83
CA ALA A 337 -12.79 -20.52 12.71
C ALA A 337 -11.54 -21.42 12.65
N ILE A 338 -10.50 -20.97 11.92
CA ILE A 338 -9.21 -21.67 11.85
C ILE A 338 -8.51 -21.64 13.21
N TYR A 339 -8.48 -20.48 13.88
CA TYR A 339 -7.90 -20.34 15.21
C TYR A 339 -8.59 -21.30 16.22
N ASP A 340 -9.92 -21.26 16.29
CA ASP A 340 -10.70 -22.09 17.21
C ASP A 340 -10.48 -23.59 16.92
N GLY A 341 -10.44 -23.98 15.64
CA GLY A 341 -10.16 -25.36 15.24
C GLY A 341 -8.75 -25.83 15.61
N ILE A 342 -7.73 -24.99 15.46
CA ILE A 342 -6.35 -25.32 15.84
C ILE A 342 -6.20 -25.33 17.35
N ALA A 343 -6.77 -24.36 18.07
CA ALA A 343 -6.67 -24.28 19.53
C ALA A 343 -7.36 -25.45 20.26
N ALA A 344 -8.29 -26.15 19.58
CA ALA A 344 -8.94 -27.35 20.09
C ALA A 344 -8.09 -28.63 19.94
N LEU A 345 -6.96 -28.60 19.25
CA LEU A 345 -6.08 -29.76 19.06
C LEU A 345 -5.16 -29.97 20.27
N ASP A 346 -4.93 -31.23 20.65
CA ASP A 346 -3.99 -31.58 21.71
C ASP A 346 -2.56 -31.08 21.36
N GLY A 347 -1.95 -30.35 22.31
CA GLY A 347 -0.61 -29.79 22.15
C GLY A 347 -0.54 -28.47 21.36
N ALA A 348 -1.64 -27.93 20.87
CA ALA A 348 -1.70 -26.62 20.25
C ALA A 348 -2.00 -25.52 21.29
N THR A 349 -1.38 -24.35 21.11
CA THR A 349 -1.68 -23.16 21.93
C THR A 349 -2.00 -22.00 21.02
N GLY A 350 -3.17 -21.39 21.17
CA GLY A 350 -3.52 -20.15 20.49
C GLY A 350 -2.82 -18.96 21.14
N ILE A 351 -2.17 -18.12 20.32
CA ILE A 351 -1.42 -16.95 20.80
C ILE A 351 -2.28 -15.68 20.73
N ALA A 352 -3.00 -15.50 19.63
CA ALA A 352 -3.90 -14.36 19.40
C ALA A 352 -5.11 -14.80 18.56
N ARG A 353 -6.28 -14.19 18.80
CA ARG A 353 -7.55 -14.51 18.13
C ARG A 353 -8.10 -13.30 17.41
#